data_486db60c351124a2bbe24b911787e91a
#
_entry.id   486db60c351124a2bbe24b911787e91a
#
_cell.length_a   1.000
_cell.length_b   1.000
_cell.length_c   1.000
_cell.angle_alpha   90.00
_cell.angle_beta   90.00
_cell.angle_gamma   90.00
#
_symmetry.space_group_name_H-M   'P 1'
#
loop_
_entity.id
_entity.type
_entity.pdbx_description
1 polymer ?
#
loop_
_entity_poly.entity_id
_entity_poly.type
_entity_poly.pdbx_seq_one_letter_code
_entity_poly.pdbx_strand_id
1 'polypeptide(L)'
;LSVPVQGITLDDVRDALKHVDPDCSRREWLEVCAALKHQFHQDEDAARQAYDLFVEWSERGTKFRGENDTYRMWKSLKPYPVKRLPVTVRTVFKMAREGGWNNIALATRLTTDVRSWIAECDDVDALMGEAPRRIAAMPVQNDMVESALISQLQKRVKELGGDAVERRSIAREIAKERRRESAAKQEERLKEEMPGWLRPFAYVSCYNKFY
;
A
#
# COMPACT_ATOMS: atom_id res chain seq x y z
N LEU A 1 11.36 6.08 3.32
CA LEU A 1 10.66 5.32 4.38
C LEU A 1 9.20 5.11 3.95
N SER A 2 8.72 3.86 3.97
CA SER A 2 7.31 3.59 3.69
C SER A 2 6.47 4.08 4.86
N VAL A 3 5.68 5.12 4.65
CA VAL A 3 4.77 5.67 5.67
C VAL A 3 3.47 4.87 5.76
N PRO A 4 2.74 4.92 6.90
CA PRO A 4 1.39 4.37 7.00
C PRO A 4 0.47 4.89 5.88
N VAL A 5 -0.42 4.04 5.41
CA VAL A 5 -1.36 4.41 4.35
C VAL A 5 -2.44 5.31 4.93
N GLN A 6 -2.58 6.50 4.35
CA GLN A 6 -3.58 7.47 4.80
C GLN A 6 -5.02 6.98 4.53
N GLY A 7 -5.96 7.36 5.40
CA GLY A 7 -7.37 7.04 5.24
C GLY A 7 -7.78 5.59 5.53
N ILE A 8 -6.87 4.73 5.98
CA ILE A 8 -7.18 3.36 6.42
C ILE A 8 -7.57 3.36 7.89
N THR A 9 -8.74 2.81 8.19
CA THR A 9 -9.24 2.64 9.56
C THR A 9 -9.04 1.20 10.06
N LEU A 10 -9.19 1.01 11.37
CA LEU A 10 -9.19 -0.34 11.98
C LEU A 10 -10.32 -1.21 11.44
N ASP A 11 -11.48 -0.63 11.15
CA ASP A 11 -12.63 -1.37 10.60
C ASP A 11 -12.37 -1.89 9.18
N ASP A 12 -11.62 -1.14 8.36
CA ASP A 12 -11.20 -1.61 7.04
C ASP A 12 -10.30 -2.84 7.15
N VAL A 13 -9.37 -2.80 8.12
CA VAL A 13 -8.45 -3.93 8.35
C VAL A 13 -9.18 -5.10 8.97
N ARG A 14 -10.12 -4.85 9.90
CA ARG A 14 -10.99 -5.89 10.48
C ARG A 14 -11.80 -6.60 9.41
N ASP A 15 -12.37 -5.84 8.48
CA ASP A 15 -13.13 -6.41 7.37
C ASP A 15 -12.24 -7.25 6.44
N ALA A 16 -11.07 -6.75 6.10
CA ALA A 16 -10.09 -7.50 5.31
C ALA A 16 -9.66 -8.81 5.99
N LEU A 17 -9.40 -8.79 7.29
CA LEU A 17 -8.97 -9.95 8.07
C LEU A 17 -10.02 -11.06 8.19
N LYS A 18 -11.30 -10.79 7.88
CA LYS A 18 -12.32 -11.86 7.75
C LYS A 18 -12.01 -12.82 6.59
N HIS A 19 -11.25 -12.33 5.60
CA HIS A 19 -10.89 -13.05 4.39
C HIS A 19 -9.44 -13.55 4.39
N VAL A 20 -8.71 -13.38 5.49
CA VAL A 20 -7.37 -13.92 5.69
C VAL A 20 -7.43 -15.11 6.63
N ASP A 21 -6.95 -16.26 6.18
CA ASP A 21 -6.91 -17.47 7.00
C ASP A 21 -5.98 -17.28 8.20
N PRO A 22 -6.46 -17.37 9.44
CA PRO A 22 -5.61 -17.27 10.63
C PRO A 22 -4.66 -18.47 10.79
N ASP A 23 -4.95 -19.60 10.14
CA ASP A 23 -4.08 -20.79 10.07
C ASP A 23 -3.06 -20.73 8.92
N CYS A 24 -2.85 -19.57 8.36
CA CYS A 24 -1.81 -19.30 7.36
C CYS A 24 -0.39 -19.70 7.85
N SER A 25 0.61 -19.54 7.00
CA SER A 25 1.99 -19.81 7.40
C SER A 25 2.47 -18.87 8.52
N ARG A 26 3.47 -19.30 9.31
CA ARG A 26 4.06 -18.46 10.37
C ARG A 26 4.59 -17.14 9.82
N ARG A 27 5.08 -17.14 8.60
CA ARG A 27 5.57 -15.94 7.92
C ARG A 27 4.44 -14.96 7.66
N GLU A 28 3.34 -15.41 7.07
CA GLU A 28 2.16 -14.60 6.77
C GLU A 28 1.54 -14.04 8.06
N TRP A 29 1.46 -14.84 9.10
CA TRP A 29 1.00 -14.42 10.43
C TRP A 29 1.86 -13.29 11.00
N LEU A 30 3.19 -13.37 10.85
CA LEU A 30 4.12 -12.30 11.23
C LEU A 30 3.97 -11.06 10.36
N GLU A 31 3.71 -11.22 9.07
CA GLU A 31 3.47 -10.11 8.13
C GLU A 31 2.18 -9.36 8.51
N VAL A 32 1.11 -10.04 8.91
CA VAL A 32 -0.11 -9.41 9.43
C VAL A 32 0.21 -8.61 10.71
N CYS A 33 0.89 -9.21 11.67
CA CYS A 33 1.30 -8.54 12.91
C CYS A 33 2.11 -7.26 12.64
N ALA A 34 3.13 -7.36 11.79
CA ALA A 34 3.99 -6.25 11.44
C ALA A 34 3.25 -5.14 10.68
N ALA A 35 2.33 -5.51 9.79
CA ALA A 35 1.54 -4.57 9.02
C ALA A 35 0.58 -3.74 9.89
N LEU A 36 -0.12 -4.38 10.83
CA LEU A 36 -0.99 -3.67 11.77
C LEU A 36 -0.17 -2.73 12.66
N LYS A 37 0.93 -3.22 13.21
CA LYS A 37 1.80 -2.39 14.04
C LYS A 37 2.36 -1.19 13.27
N HIS A 38 2.80 -1.40 12.02
CA HIS A 38 3.29 -0.31 11.18
C HIS A 38 2.19 0.72 10.86
N GLN A 39 0.97 0.26 10.57
CA GLN A 39 -0.13 1.14 10.17
C GLN A 39 -0.59 2.06 11.30
N PHE A 40 -0.66 1.55 12.53
CA PHE A 40 -1.32 2.23 13.64
C PHE A 40 -0.39 2.69 14.77
N HIS A 41 0.95 2.61 14.61
CA HIS A 41 1.91 2.90 15.67
C HIS A 41 1.99 4.38 16.10
N GLN A 42 1.46 5.31 15.31
CA GLN A 42 1.58 6.75 15.57
C GLN A 42 0.60 7.23 16.66
N ASP A 43 -0.47 6.49 16.89
CA ASP A 43 -1.46 6.75 17.91
C ASP A 43 -1.50 5.57 18.89
N GLU A 44 -1.37 5.84 20.19
CA GLU A 44 -1.25 4.79 21.20
C GLU A 44 -2.54 3.99 21.37
N ASP A 45 -3.70 4.66 21.30
CA ASP A 45 -5.00 3.99 21.39
C ASP A 45 -5.29 3.17 20.12
N ALA A 46 -4.97 3.70 18.95
CA ALA A 46 -5.07 2.95 17.69
C ALA A 46 -4.10 1.74 17.67
N ALA A 47 -2.89 1.89 18.21
CA ALA A 47 -1.93 0.80 18.31
C ALA A 47 -2.42 -0.32 19.26
N ARG A 48 -3.08 0.05 20.37
CA ARG A 48 -3.71 -0.91 21.30
C ARG A 48 -4.84 -1.67 20.60
N GLN A 49 -5.76 -0.95 19.98
CA GLN A 49 -6.88 -1.56 19.25
C GLN A 49 -6.40 -2.44 18.08
N ALA A 50 -5.29 -2.07 17.42
CA ALA A 50 -4.68 -2.89 16.39
C ALA A 50 -4.07 -4.18 16.95
N TYR A 51 -3.50 -4.14 18.15
CA TYR A 51 -3.07 -5.35 18.87
C TYR A 51 -4.25 -6.25 19.21
N ASP A 52 -5.33 -5.68 19.79
CA ASP A 52 -6.53 -6.43 20.14
C ASP A 52 -7.14 -7.10 18.88
N LEU A 53 -7.20 -6.37 17.77
CA LEU A 53 -7.65 -6.92 16.50
C LEU A 53 -6.76 -8.07 16.00
N PHE A 54 -5.44 -7.97 16.18
CA PHE A 54 -4.51 -9.04 15.83
C PHE A 54 -4.71 -10.29 16.70
N VAL A 55 -4.97 -10.13 17.99
CA VAL A 55 -5.32 -11.24 18.90
C VAL A 55 -6.63 -11.88 18.47
N GLU A 56 -7.70 -11.08 18.32
CA GLU A 56 -9.03 -11.52 17.88
C GLU A 56 -8.95 -12.36 16.58
N TRP A 57 -8.19 -11.88 15.61
CA TRP A 57 -7.99 -12.60 14.35
C TRP A 57 -7.23 -13.91 14.56
N SER A 58 -6.14 -13.88 15.34
CA SER A 58 -5.30 -15.05 15.60
C SER A 58 -6.04 -16.15 16.37
N GLU A 59 -6.92 -15.79 17.30
CA GLU A 59 -7.72 -16.72 18.12
C GLU A 59 -8.68 -17.57 17.31
N ARG A 60 -9.08 -17.13 16.12
CA ARG A 60 -9.91 -17.92 15.22
C ARG A 60 -9.17 -19.11 14.61
N GLY A 61 -7.84 -19.12 14.65
CA GLY A 61 -7.01 -20.16 14.09
C GLY A 61 -6.71 -21.29 15.08
N THR A 62 -6.55 -22.52 14.56
CA THR A 62 -6.20 -23.70 15.35
C THR A 62 -4.75 -23.68 15.85
N LYS A 63 -3.89 -22.87 15.23
CA LYS A 63 -2.47 -22.69 15.57
C LYS A 63 -2.22 -21.63 16.66
N PHE A 64 -3.27 -21.00 17.17
CA PHE A 64 -3.15 -19.98 18.21
C PHE A 64 -2.51 -20.56 19.49
N ARG A 65 -1.45 -19.91 19.99
CA ARG A 65 -0.68 -20.37 21.16
C ARG A 65 -0.93 -19.56 22.44
N GLY A 66 -1.97 -18.74 22.40
CA GLY A 66 -2.36 -17.88 23.52
C GLY A 66 -1.82 -16.45 23.40
N GLU A 67 -2.44 -15.58 24.17
CA GLU A 67 -2.20 -14.13 24.16
C GLU A 67 -0.76 -13.76 24.53
N ASN A 68 -0.12 -14.50 25.44
CA ASN A 68 1.25 -14.24 25.85
C ASN A 68 2.26 -14.39 24.70
N ASP A 69 2.09 -15.38 23.81
CA ASP A 69 2.94 -15.56 22.63
C ASP A 69 2.72 -14.41 21.63
N THR A 70 1.47 -14.05 21.42
CA THR A 70 1.05 -12.95 20.56
C THR A 70 1.61 -11.61 21.05
N TYR A 71 1.54 -11.34 22.37
CA TYR A 71 2.04 -10.13 22.98
C TYR A 71 3.58 -10.02 22.89
N ARG A 72 4.30 -11.12 23.17
CA ARG A 72 5.77 -11.15 23.01
C ARG A 72 6.17 -10.84 21.56
N MET A 73 5.45 -11.42 20.61
CA MET A 73 5.69 -11.17 19.20
C MET A 73 5.41 -9.73 18.84
N TRP A 74 4.26 -9.18 19.22
CA TRP A 74 3.92 -7.78 19.01
C TRP A 74 4.99 -6.84 19.56
N LYS A 75 5.46 -7.08 20.79
CA LYS A 75 6.53 -6.26 21.39
C LYS A 75 7.87 -6.35 20.66
N SER A 76 8.22 -7.51 20.15
CA SER A 76 9.51 -7.73 19.47
C SER A 76 9.61 -7.02 18.10
N LEU A 77 8.50 -6.77 17.45
CA LEU A 77 8.46 -6.12 16.15
C LEU A 77 8.62 -4.60 16.29
N LYS A 78 9.36 -4.01 15.35
CA LYS A 78 9.49 -2.55 15.22
C LYS A 78 8.62 -2.06 14.05
N PRO A 79 7.88 -0.95 14.20
CA PRO A 79 7.11 -0.37 13.09
C PRO A 79 8.00 -0.05 11.88
N TYR A 80 9.22 0.42 12.16
CA TYR A 80 10.27 0.68 11.17
C TYR A 80 11.50 -0.17 11.47
N PRO A 81 11.64 -1.35 10.87
CA PRO A 81 12.82 -2.19 11.06
C PRO A 81 14.04 -1.55 10.39
N VAL A 82 15.22 -1.63 11.05
CA VAL A 82 16.46 -0.97 10.58
C VAL A 82 17.03 -1.63 9.32
N LYS A 83 16.78 -2.94 9.14
CA LYS A 83 17.46 -3.75 8.10
C LYS A 83 16.55 -4.17 6.93
N ARG A 84 15.28 -3.78 6.92
CA ARG A 84 14.32 -4.17 5.88
C ARG A 84 13.19 -3.15 5.80
N LEU A 85 12.51 -3.10 4.65
CA LEU A 85 11.30 -2.31 4.51
C LEU A 85 10.21 -2.79 5.49
N PRO A 86 9.43 -1.86 6.05
CA PRO A 86 8.30 -2.23 6.88
C PRO A 86 7.25 -2.99 6.05
N VAL A 87 6.66 -4.02 6.65
CA VAL A 87 5.48 -4.66 6.09
C VAL A 87 4.31 -3.71 6.30
N THR A 88 3.58 -3.38 5.24
CA THR A 88 2.49 -2.42 5.27
C THR A 88 1.13 -3.11 5.21
N VAL A 89 0.07 -2.40 5.56
CA VAL A 89 -1.31 -2.88 5.46
C VAL A 89 -1.70 -3.35 4.04
N ARG A 90 -0.99 -2.89 3.01
CA ARG A 90 -1.16 -3.38 1.63
C ARG A 90 -0.94 -4.89 1.50
N THR A 91 -0.04 -5.47 2.32
CA THR A 91 0.18 -6.92 2.39
C THR A 91 -1.06 -7.64 2.91
N VAL A 92 -1.69 -7.11 3.96
CA VAL A 92 -2.95 -7.66 4.50
C VAL A 92 -4.06 -7.59 3.44
N PHE A 93 -4.20 -6.46 2.75
CA PHE A 93 -5.20 -6.31 1.69
C PHE A 93 -4.94 -7.20 0.48
N LYS A 94 -3.67 -7.51 0.17
CA LYS A 94 -3.32 -8.48 -0.86
C LYS A 94 -3.79 -9.88 -0.45
N MET A 95 -3.45 -10.34 0.76
CA MET A 95 -3.88 -11.64 1.29
C MET A 95 -5.40 -11.75 1.33
N ALA A 96 -6.08 -10.70 1.80
CA ALA A 96 -7.54 -10.66 1.86
C ALA A 96 -8.18 -10.79 0.47
N ARG A 97 -7.63 -10.13 -0.56
CA ARG A 97 -8.11 -10.27 -1.95
C ARG A 97 -7.91 -11.67 -2.50
N GLU A 98 -6.81 -12.32 -2.19
CA GLU A 98 -6.57 -13.73 -2.51
C GLU A 98 -7.61 -14.63 -1.85
N GLY A 99 -8.12 -14.25 -0.66
CA GLY A 99 -9.24 -14.87 0.03
C GLY A 99 -10.64 -14.39 -0.39
N GLY A 100 -10.76 -13.62 -1.50
CA GLY A 100 -12.04 -13.17 -2.05
C GLY A 100 -12.55 -11.84 -1.52
N TRP A 101 -11.76 -11.09 -0.73
CA TRP A 101 -12.16 -9.77 -0.24
C TRP A 101 -12.29 -8.75 -1.38
N ASN A 102 -13.44 -8.08 -1.43
CA ASN A 102 -13.70 -6.99 -2.36
C ASN A 102 -14.45 -5.88 -1.63
N ASN A 103 -13.73 -4.85 -1.20
CA ASN A 103 -14.32 -3.72 -0.48
C ASN A 103 -14.47 -2.51 -1.39
N ILE A 104 -15.63 -2.42 -2.06
CA ILE A 104 -15.99 -1.29 -2.93
C ILE A 104 -16.12 0.00 -2.09
N ALA A 105 -16.63 -0.07 -0.87
CA ALA A 105 -16.80 1.09 0.00
C ALA A 105 -15.45 1.72 0.37
N LEU A 106 -14.46 0.89 0.74
CA LEU A 106 -13.09 1.35 0.99
C LEU A 106 -12.49 1.98 -0.26
N ALA A 107 -12.61 1.30 -1.41
CA ALA A 107 -12.11 1.83 -2.67
C ALA A 107 -12.76 3.19 -3.00
N THR A 108 -14.07 3.33 -2.83
CA THR A 108 -14.80 4.59 -3.03
C THR A 108 -14.29 5.68 -2.09
N ARG A 109 -14.16 5.39 -0.79
CA ARG A 109 -13.68 6.36 0.21
C ARG A 109 -12.25 6.85 -0.11
N LEU A 110 -11.34 5.92 -0.39
CA LEU A 110 -9.94 6.26 -0.71
C LEU A 110 -9.79 6.99 -2.04
N THR A 111 -10.80 6.94 -2.91
CA THR A 111 -10.80 7.69 -4.16
C THR A 111 -11.44 9.06 -4.02
N THR A 112 -12.15 9.34 -2.94
CA THR A 112 -12.80 10.64 -2.73
C THR A 112 -11.80 11.77 -2.82
N ASP A 113 -10.66 11.66 -2.16
CA ASP A 113 -9.60 12.67 -2.17
C ASP A 113 -9.04 12.89 -3.59
N VAL A 114 -8.80 11.81 -4.33
CA VAL A 114 -8.34 11.91 -5.73
C VAL A 114 -9.40 12.52 -6.62
N ARG A 115 -10.67 12.17 -6.42
CA ARG A 115 -11.82 12.73 -7.16
C ARG A 115 -12.01 14.22 -6.90
N SER A 116 -11.97 14.63 -5.63
CA SER A 116 -12.07 16.04 -5.24
C SER A 116 -10.92 16.83 -5.83
N TRP A 117 -9.70 16.32 -5.71
CA TRP A 117 -8.53 16.96 -6.29
C TRP A 117 -8.63 17.11 -7.83
N ILE A 118 -9.07 16.07 -8.55
CA ILE A 118 -9.31 16.17 -10.02
C ILE A 118 -10.37 17.24 -10.33
N ALA A 119 -11.43 17.33 -9.52
CA ALA A 119 -12.50 18.29 -9.74
C ALA A 119 -12.08 19.75 -9.47
N GLU A 120 -11.21 19.96 -8.48
CA GLU A 120 -10.77 21.28 -8.04
C GLU A 120 -9.54 21.80 -8.81
N CYS A 121 -8.78 20.93 -9.45
CA CYS A 121 -7.59 21.31 -10.19
C CYS A 121 -7.96 22.09 -11.46
N ASP A 122 -7.39 23.27 -11.64
CA ASP A 122 -7.63 24.18 -12.75
C ASP A 122 -6.51 24.17 -13.81
N ASP A 123 -5.46 23.41 -13.57
CA ASP A 123 -4.30 23.30 -14.45
C ASP A 123 -4.25 21.92 -15.13
N VAL A 124 -4.29 21.92 -16.46
CA VAL A 124 -4.26 20.71 -17.30
C VAL A 124 -2.94 19.97 -17.16
N ASP A 125 -1.81 20.69 -17.09
CA ASP A 125 -0.48 20.09 -16.97
C ASP A 125 -0.31 19.41 -15.61
N ALA A 126 -0.78 20.06 -14.54
CA ALA A 126 -0.82 19.46 -13.20
C ALA A 126 -1.73 18.22 -13.18
N LEU A 127 -2.92 18.28 -13.80
CA LEU A 127 -3.81 17.13 -13.90
C LEU A 127 -3.13 15.95 -14.60
N MET A 128 -2.48 16.20 -15.73
CA MET A 128 -1.84 15.13 -16.51
C MET A 128 -0.56 14.58 -15.87
N GLY A 129 0.15 15.41 -15.12
CA GLY A 129 1.38 15.02 -14.42
C GLY A 129 1.14 14.28 -13.10
N GLU A 130 0.16 14.74 -12.30
CA GLU A 130 -0.05 14.22 -10.95
C GLU A 130 -1.17 13.18 -10.83
N ALA A 131 -2.26 13.27 -11.62
CA ALA A 131 -3.36 12.32 -11.48
C ALA A 131 -2.92 10.86 -11.67
N PRO A 132 -2.08 10.49 -12.65
CA PRO A 132 -1.59 9.13 -12.79
C PRO A 132 -0.82 8.64 -11.55
N ARG A 133 -0.02 9.51 -10.92
CA ARG A 133 0.73 9.20 -9.69
C ARG A 133 -0.19 8.97 -8.51
N ARG A 134 -1.18 9.86 -8.31
CA ARG A 134 -2.16 9.75 -7.22
C ARG A 134 -3.00 8.48 -7.37
N ILE A 135 -3.42 8.14 -8.59
CA ILE A 135 -4.16 6.90 -8.88
C ILE A 135 -3.27 5.67 -8.67
N ALA A 136 -2.00 5.72 -9.10
CA ALA A 136 -1.05 4.63 -8.90
C ALA A 136 -0.77 4.36 -7.41
N ALA A 137 -0.70 5.41 -6.59
CA ALA A 137 -0.42 5.35 -5.16
C ALA A 137 -1.59 4.80 -4.32
N MET A 138 -2.79 4.63 -4.89
CA MET A 138 -3.94 4.10 -4.15
C MET A 138 -3.65 2.71 -3.57
N PRO A 139 -4.00 2.45 -2.30
CA PRO A 139 -3.70 1.18 -1.64
C PRO A 139 -4.55 0.02 -2.16
N VAL A 140 -5.73 0.30 -2.66
CA VAL A 140 -6.65 -0.69 -3.23
C VAL A 140 -6.70 -0.50 -4.75
N GLN A 141 -6.31 -1.53 -5.48
CA GLN A 141 -6.41 -1.56 -6.94
C GLN A 141 -7.73 -2.23 -7.32
N ASN A 142 -8.62 -1.45 -7.94
CA ASN A 142 -9.89 -1.94 -8.46
C ASN A 142 -10.08 -1.34 -9.87
N ASP A 143 -10.18 -2.19 -10.87
CA ASP A 143 -10.26 -1.78 -12.28
C ASP A 143 -11.48 -0.89 -12.59
N MET A 144 -12.61 -1.11 -11.90
CA MET A 144 -13.81 -0.27 -12.06
C MET A 144 -13.56 1.14 -11.53
N VAL A 145 -12.92 1.24 -10.35
CA VAL A 145 -12.59 2.52 -9.71
C VAL A 145 -11.58 3.29 -10.54
N GLU A 146 -10.51 2.63 -10.98
CA GLU A 146 -9.51 3.22 -11.87
C GLU A 146 -10.14 3.72 -13.18
N SER A 147 -11.00 2.91 -13.76
CA SER A 147 -11.78 3.25 -14.94
C SER A 147 -12.62 4.51 -14.75
N ALA A 148 -13.30 4.65 -13.62
CA ALA A 148 -14.11 5.82 -13.28
C ALA A 148 -13.25 7.07 -13.07
N LEU A 149 -12.09 6.95 -12.40
CA LEU A 149 -11.16 8.07 -12.22
C LEU A 149 -10.55 8.55 -13.53
N ILE A 150 -10.17 7.63 -14.42
CA ILE A 150 -9.68 7.99 -15.77
C ILE A 150 -10.77 8.74 -16.54
N SER A 151 -12.01 8.30 -16.48
CA SER A 151 -13.12 8.97 -17.16
C SER A 151 -13.38 10.38 -16.59
N GLN A 152 -13.29 10.54 -15.27
CA GLN A 152 -13.40 11.84 -14.62
C GLN A 152 -12.26 12.78 -15.02
N LEU A 153 -11.03 12.28 -15.06
CA LEU A 153 -9.86 13.03 -15.50
C LEU A 153 -10.02 13.51 -16.94
N GLN A 154 -10.43 12.62 -17.85
CA GLN A 154 -10.68 12.99 -19.25
C GLN A 154 -11.74 14.09 -19.38
N LYS A 155 -12.83 13.99 -18.60
CA LYS A 155 -13.89 14.99 -18.58
C LYS A 155 -13.34 16.34 -18.09
N ARG A 156 -12.58 16.36 -16.99
CA ARG A 156 -12.02 17.58 -16.43
C ARG A 156 -11.02 18.26 -17.36
N VAL A 157 -10.12 17.50 -18.01
CA VAL A 157 -9.19 18.04 -19.00
C VAL A 157 -9.94 18.72 -20.14
N LYS A 158 -11.02 18.10 -20.63
CA LYS A 158 -11.87 18.68 -21.68
C LYS A 158 -12.58 19.97 -21.21
N GLU A 159 -13.08 20.02 -19.98
CA GLU A 159 -13.72 21.21 -19.39
C GLU A 159 -12.77 22.40 -19.30
N LEU A 160 -11.48 22.13 -19.07
CA LEU A 160 -10.43 23.16 -19.03
C LEU A 160 -9.88 23.53 -20.42
N GLY A 161 -10.46 23.00 -21.50
CA GLY A 161 -10.03 23.30 -22.86
C GLY A 161 -8.76 22.55 -23.30
N GLY A 162 -8.34 21.54 -22.57
CA GLY A 162 -7.24 20.66 -22.95
C GLY A 162 -7.61 19.71 -24.09
N ASP A 163 -6.59 19.20 -24.78
CA ASP A 163 -6.76 18.21 -25.84
C ASP A 163 -7.37 16.90 -25.32
N ALA A 164 -8.10 16.21 -26.19
CA ALA A 164 -8.68 14.92 -25.86
C ALA A 164 -7.55 13.88 -25.60
N VAL A 165 -7.44 13.42 -24.37
CA VAL A 165 -6.43 12.43 -23.97
C VAL A 165 -7.00 11.03 -24.08
N GLU A 166 -6.30 10.15 -24.78
CA GLU A 166 -6.70 8.76 -24.90
C GLU A 166 -6.63 8.04 -23.55
N ARG A 167 -7.70 7.29 -23.21
CA ARG A 167 -7.77 6.46 -22.02
C ARG A 167 -6.55 5.52 -21.86
N ARG A 168 -6.11 4.92 -22.99
CA ARG A 168 -4.94 4.03 -23.02
C ARG A 168 -3.65 4.73 -22.64
N SER A 169 -3.51 6.00 -22.97
CA SER A 169 -2.36 6.82 -22.61
C SER A 169 -2.30 7.04 -21.09
N ILE A 170 -3.41 7.44 -20.47
CA ILE A 170 -3.51 7.62 -19.02
C ILE A 170 -3.24 6.30 -18.29
N ALA A 171 -3.87 5.20 -18.71
CA ALA A 171 -3.67 3.89 -18.11
C ALA A 171 -2.20 3.43 -18.21
N ARG A 172 -1.52 3.76 -19.32
CA ARG A 172 -0.09 3.48 -19.50
C ARG A 172 0.78 4.28 -18.52
N GLU A 173 0.50 5.55 -18.30
CA GLU A 173 1.23 6.35 -17.31
C GLU A 173 0.98 5.87 -15.88
N ILE A 174 -0.26 5.49 -15.52
CA ILE A 174 -0.55 4.86 -14.23
C ILE A 174 0.28 3.58 -14.05
N ALA A 175 0.31 2.71 -15.05
CA ALA A 175 1.10 1.48 -14.99
C ALA A 175 2.60 1.75 -14.90
N LYS A 176 3.09 2.79 -15.55
CA LYS A 176 4.50 3.23 -15.48
C LYS A 176 4.86 3.73 -14.07
N GLU A 177 4.01 4.55 -13.46
CA GLU A 177 4.22 5.02 -12.09
C GLU A 177 4.21 3.86 -11.07
N ARG A 178 3.29 2.87 -11.22
CA ARG A 178 3.30 1.64 -10.41
C ARG A 178 4.60 0.84 -10.55
N ARG A 179 5.13 0.73 -11.78
CA ARG A 179 6.41 0.06 -12.03
C ARG A 179 7.57 0.83 -11.39
N ARG A 180 7.56 2.17 -11.46
CA ARG A 180 8.58 3.02 -10.81
C ARG A 180 8.56 2.85 -9.30
N GLU A 181 7.37 2.86 -8.68
CA GLU A 181 7.25 2.59 -7.24
C GLU A 181 7.74 1.19 -6.86
N SER A 182 7.41 0.19 -7.67
CA SER A 182 7.84 -1.20 -7.43
C SER A 182 9.35 -1.35 -7.60
N ALA A 183 9.93 -0.73 -8.64
CA ALA A 183 11.38 -0.74 -8.89
C ALA A 183 12.14 -0.01 -7.78
N ALA A 184 11.66 1.16 -7.33
CA ALA A 184 12.25 1.90 -6.23
C ALA A 184 12.25 1.08 -4.93
N LYS A 185 11.13 0.41 -4.62
CA LYS A 185 11.02 -0.49 -3.47
C LYS A 185 11.95 -1.69 -3.58
N GLN A 186 12.10 -2.24 -4.78
CA GLN A 186 13.01 -3.37 -5.02
C GLN A 186 14.49 -2.94 -4.92
N GLU A 187 14.85 -1.76 -5.43
CA GLU A 187 16.19 -1.21 -5.32
C GLU A 187 16.56 -0.91 -3.85
N GLU A 188 15.61 -0.32 -3.10
CA GLU A 188 15.79 -0.07 -1.67
C GLU A 188 15.98 -1.38 -0.90
N ARG A 189 15.17 -2.40 -1.22
CA ARG A 189 15.30 -3.73 -0.64
C ARG A 189 16.65 -4.38 -0.96
N LEU A 190 17.12 -4.28 -2.21
CA LEU A 190 18.44 -4.80 -2.61
C LEU A 190 19.57 -4.07 -1.89
N LYS A 191 19.45 -2.74 -1.69
CA LYS A 191 20.44 -1.97 -0.91
C LYS A 191 20.47 -2.39 0.56
N GLU A 192 19.33 -2.76 1.13
CA GLU A 192 19.22 -3.24 2.52
C GLU A 192 19.78 -4.66 2.68
N GLU A 193 19.52 -5.54 1.70
CA GLU A 193 20.01 -6.92 1.69
C GLU A 193 21.52 -7.01 1.40
N MET A 194 22.12 -5.97 0.83
CA MET A 194 23.55 -5.92 0.52
C MET A 194 24.40 -5.86 1.80
N PRO A 195 25.41 -6.75 1.95
CA PRO A 195 26.39 -6.65 3.03
C PRO A 195 27.01 -5.26 3.10
N GLY A 196 27.22 -4.73 4.31
CA GLY A 196 27.68 -3.35 4.51
C GLY A 196 28.98 -2.99 3.79
N TRP A 197 29.86 -3.98 3.54
CA TRP A 197 31.11 -3.80 2.80
C TRP A 197 30.95 -3.67 1.28
N LEU A 198 29.79 -4.11 0.72
CA LEU A 198 29.48 -3.98 -0.71
C LEU A 198 28.76 -2.67 -1.06
N ARG A 199 28.21 -1.95 -0.07
CA ARG A 199 27.44 -0.71 -0.30
C ARG A 199 28.19 0.39 -1.05
N PRO A 200 29.50 0.62 -0.83
CA PRO A 200 30.25 1.62 -1.57
C PRO A 200 30.42 1.30 -3.06
N PHE A 201 30.37 0.02 -3.44
CA PHE A 201 30.57 -0.45 -4.83
C PHE A 201 29.30 -0.47 -5.67
N ALA A 202 28.11 -0.41 -5.05
CA ALA A 202 26.85 -0.39 -5.76
C ALA A 202 26.64 0.88 -6.61
N TYR A 203 27.29 1.98 -6.24
CA TYR A 203 27.22 3.25 -7.00
C TYR A 203 27.97 3.22 -8.33
N VAL A 204 28.95 2.34 -8.50
CA VAL A 204 29.79 2.28 -9.71
C VAL A 204 29.11 1.45 -10.83
N SER A 205 28.26 0.50 -10.47
CA SER A 205 27.61 -0.41 -11.44
C SER A 205 26.49 0.24 -12.26
N CYS A 206 25.88 1.31 -11.77
CA CYS A 206 24.78 1.97 -12.48
C CYS A 206 25.26 2.92 -13.59
N TYR A 207 26.54 3.33 -13.58
CA TYR A 207 27.10 4.27 -14.56
C TYR A 207 27.75 3.59 -15.78
N ASN A 208 28.00 2.28 -15.76
CA ASN A 208 28.70 1.56 -16.81
C ASN A 208 27.82 0.79 -17.80
N LYS A 209 26.57 1.17 -17.99
CA LYS A 209 25.68 0.55 -18.99
C LYS A 209 25.50 1.36 -20.29
N PHE A 210 26.37 2.33 -20.53
CA PHE A 210 26.43 3.05 -21.81
C PHE A 210 27.89 3.14 -22.28
N TYR A 211 28.36 2.07 -22.92
CA TYR A 211 29.36 2.09 -23.99
C TYR A 211 29.18 0.81 -24.81
#